data_2e34f35bf6bf8474b3f55f328e914226
#
_entry.id   2e34f35bf6bf8474b3f55f328e914226
#
_cell.length_a   1.000
_cell.length_b   1.000
_cell.length_c   1.000
_cell.angle_alpha   90.00
_cell.angle_beta   90.00
_cell.angle_gamma   90.00
#
_symmetry.space_group_name_H-M   'P 1'
#
loop_
_entity.id
_entity.type
_entity.pdbx_description
1 polymer ?
#
loop_
_entity_poly.entity_id
_entity_poly.type
_entity_poly.pdbx_seq_one_letter_code
_entity_poly.pdbx_strand_id
1 'polypeptide(L)'
;MALDLPTIGYQIQSIRKSKGYTQNQLGDLVGVSFQAVSKWERGETLPDIATFVTLAEVLDTTIDNLLHGGKKVTDYKGRKTIDEVKKGINCLIDMGNLLGRENLLYRCAIDGIDEKMNMEIEDYLKQPFTYEAMVAEAAMQCMISGYYIDTKDIEKSFISEHWKKVVSDFANKNQQ
;
A
#
# COMPACT_ATOMS: atom_id res chain seq x y z
N MET A 1 -3.50 7.23 20.44
CA MET A 1 -2.40 6.62 19.65
C MET A 1 -1.11 7.20 20.19
N ALA A 2 -0.19 6.41 20.70
CA ALA A 2 1.09 6.91 21.22
C ALA A 2 2.07 7.08 20.05
N LEU A 3 2.85 8.17 20.06
CA LEU A 3 3.93 8.39 19.11
C LEU A 3 5.06 7.39 19.39
N ASP A 4 5.53 6.71 18.35
CA ASP A 4 6.64 5.76 18.43
C ASP A 4 7.96 6.50 18.12
N LEU A 5 8.65 6.95 19.17
CA LEU A 5 9.86 7.74 19.04
C LEU A 5 10.99 7.02 18.25
N PRO A 6 11.26 5.72 18.46
CA PRO A 6 12.24 4.98 17.68
C PRO A 6 11.93 4.98 16.17
N THR A 7 10.66 4.78 15.79
CA THR A 7 10.24 4.80 14.39
C THR A 7 10.42 6.19 13.76
N ILE A 8 10.04 7.24 14.48
CA ILE A 8 10.23 8.64 14.02
C ILE A 8 11.73 8.94 13.86
N GLY A 9 12.55 8.56 14.82
CA GLY A 9 13.99 8.76 14.76
C GLY A 9 14.65 8.03 13.59
N TYR A 10 14.27 6.79 13.36
CA TYR A 10 14.72 6.01 12.20
C TYR A 10 14.34 6.69 10.88
N GLN A 11 13.13 7.23 10.79
CA GLN A 11 12.65 7.91 9.59
C GLN A 11 13.45 9.18 9.29
N ILE A 12 13.69 10.01 10.31
CA ILE A 12 14.55 11.21 10.18
C ILE A 12 15.92 10.81 9.66
N GLN A 13 16.55 9.79 10.26
CA GLN A 13 17.86 9.28 9.86
C GLN A 13 17.86 8.76 8.41
N SER A 14 16.83 7.99 8.03
CA SER A 14 16.70 7.39 6.70
C SER A 14 16.64 8.45 5.62
N ILE A 15 15.74 9.45 5.78
CA ILE A 15 15.58 10.52 4.79
C ILE A 15 16.83 11.40 4.75
N ARG A 16 17.44 11.75 5.92
CA ARG A 16 18.69 12.51 5.95
C ARG A 16 19.78 11.81 5.14
N LYS A 17 19.98 10.51 5.37
CA LYS A 17 20.99 9.71 4.67
C LYS A 17 20.72 9.62 3.15
N SER A 18 19.47 9.46 2.75
CA SER A 18 19.11 9.43 1.33
C SER A 18 19.40 10.74 0.61
N LYS A 19 19.36 11.87 1.34
CA LYS A 19 19.74 13.20 0.83
C LYS A 19 21.25 13.50 0.98
N GLY A 20 22.04 12.58 1.53
CA GLY A 20 23.48 12.73 1.69
C GLY A 20 23.92 13.66 2.82
N TYR A 21 23.02 14.10 3.69
CA TYR A 21 23.39 15.00 4.79
C TYR A 21 24.03 14.24 5.97
N THR A 22 25.05 14.84 6.59
CA THR A 22 25.53 14.45 7.91
C THR A 22 24.60 14.99 9.00
N GLN A 23 24.70 14.49 10.23
CA GLN A 23 23.94 15.03 11.37
C GLN A 23 24.27 16.50 11.64
N ASN A 24 25.53 16.92 11.45
CA ASN A 24 25.95 18.30 11.57
C ASN A 24 25.28 19.18 10.50
N GLN A 25 25.35 18.77 9.24
CA GLN A 25 24.74 19.52 8.15
C GLN A 25 23.22 19.66 8.32
N LEU A 26 22.54 18.60 8.75
CA LEU A 26 21.12 18.70 9.04
C LEU A 26 20.86 19.65 10.23
N GLY A 27 21.68 19.58 11.28
CA GLY A 27 21.58 20.49 12.42
C GLY A 27 21.73 21.96 12.01
N ASP A 28 22.74 22.26 11.20
CA ASP A 28 22.99 23.62 10.68
C ASP A 28 21.82 24.14 9.83
N LEU A 29 21.25 23.28 8.97
CA LEU A 29 20.10 23.64 8.10
C LEU A 29 18.82 23.88 8.88
N VAL A 30 18.61 23.17 9.99
CA VAL A 30 17.41 23.26 10.83
C VAL A 30 17.58 24.25 11.99
N GLY A 31 18.82 24.74 12.22
CA GLY A 31 19.14 25.70 13.29
C GLY A 31 19.27 25.06 14.67
N VAL A 32 19.74 23.80 14.76
CA VAL A 32 19.92 23.06 16.00
C VAL A 32 21.31 22.40 16.05
N SER A 33 21.72 21.95 17.24
CA SER A 33 22.98 21.22 17.38
C SER A 33 22.90 19.79 16.81
N PHE A 34 24.05 19.23 16.38
CA PHE A 34 24.11 17.85 15.93
C PHE A 34 23.70 16.85 17.04
N GLN A 35 23.92 17.24 18.33
CA GLN A 35 23.49 16.41 19.47
C GLN A 35 21.97 16.27 19.53
N ALA A 36 21.23 17.35 19.18
CA ALA A 36 19.77 17.30 19.10
C ALA A 36 19.33 16.34 17.98
N VAL A 37 19.90 16.48 16.78
CA VAL A 37 19.64 15.55 15.65
C VAL A 37 19.96 14.11 16.05
N SER A 38 21.10 13.88 16.70
CA SER A 38 21.49 12.56 17.16
C SER A 38 20.50 11.95 18.16
N LYS A 39 19.97 12.75 19.10
CA LYS A 39 18.96 12.29 20.06
C LYS A 39 17.63 11.95 19.38
N TRP A 40 17.23 12.74 18.39
CA TRP A 40 16.04 12.45 17.59
C TRP A 40 16.18 11.12 16.85
N GLU A 41 17.31 10.92 16.15
CA GLU A 41 17.56 9.70 15.38
C GLU A 41 17.66 8.44 16.23
N ARG A 42 18.04 8.56 17.52
CA ARG A 42 18.00 7.45 18.48
C ARG A 42 16.64 7.26 19.16
N GLY A 43 15.66 8.12 18.86
CA GLY A 43 14.34 8.09 19.50
C GLY A 43 14.34 8.49 20.98
N GLU A 44 15.37 9.21 21.45
CA GLU A 44 15.45 9.68 22.84
C GLU A 44 14.57 10.90 23.10
N THR A 45 14.45 11.78 22.09
CA THR A 45 13.63 12.99 22.14
C THR A 45 13.01 13.24 20.77
N LEU A 46 11.99 14.12 20.72
CA LEU A 46 11.42 14.63 19.47
C LEU A 46 11.82 16.07 19.25
N PRO A 47 11.87 16.54 17.99
CA PRO A 47 11.86 17.96 17.68
C PRO A 47 10.59 18.62 18.24
N ASP A 48 10.66 19.89 18.58
CA ASP A 48 9.46 20.71 18.82
C ASP A 48 8.70 20.96 17.51
N ILE A 49 7.46 21.44 17.61
CA ILE A 49 6.58 21.61 16.45
C ILE A 49 7.20 22.55 15.39
N ALA A 50 7.83 23.65 15.79
CA ALA A 50 8.43 24.59 14.85
C ALA A 50 9.61 23.93 14.12
N THR A 51 10.44 23.20 14.85
CA THR A 51 11.56 22.43 14.31
C THR A 51 11.07 21.31 13.37
N PHE A 52 9.94 20.65 13.67
CA PHE A 52 9.35 19.66 12.76
C PHE A 52 8.95 20.25 11.41
N VAL A 53 8.39 21.45 11.38
CA VAL A 53 8.03 22.14 10.13
C VAL A 53 9.30 22.38 9.29
N THR A 54 10.32 23.00 9.88
CA THR A 54 11.60 23.26 9.20
C THR A 54 12.28 21.97 8.75
N LEU A 55 12.22 20.92 9.57
CA LEU A 55 12.80 19.61 9.26
C LEU A 55 12.10 18.97 8.04
N ALA A 56 10.77 19.06 7.96
CA ALA A 56 10.00 18.57 6.83
C ALA A 56 10.37 19.31 5.53
N GLU A 57 10.51 20.63 5.58
CA GLU A 57 10.94 21.45 4.44
C GLU A 57 12.37 21.10 3.99
N VAL A 58 13.34 21.06 4.91
CA VAL A 58 14.74 20.75 4.61
C VAL A 58 14.91 19.33 4.05
N LEU A 59 14.15 18.38 4.58
CA LEU A 59 14.16 16.99 4.12
C LEU A 59 13.24 16.75 2.90
N ASP A 60 12.54 17.78 2.43
CA ASP A 60 11.59 17.71 1.31
C ASP A 60 10.59 16.55 1.50
N THR A 61 9.92 16.59 2.64
CA THR A 61 8.98 15.57 3.08
C THR A 61 7.81 16.22 3.81
N THR A 62 6.87 15.46 4.31
CA THR A 62 5.77 15.97 5.13
C THR A 62 5.98 15.63 6.59
N ILE A 63 5.41 16.44 7.50
CA ILE A 63 5.40 16.15 8.94
C ILE A 63 4.77 14.77 9.19
N ASP A 64 3.69 14.46 8.48
CA ASP A 64 3.00 13.18 8.57
C ASP A 64 3.92 12.00 8.22
N ASN A 65 4.70 12.14 7.14
CA ASN A 65 5.70 11.14 6.74
C ASN A 65 6.79 10.95 7.80
N LEU A 66 7.24 12.01 8.44
CA LEU A 66 8.22 11.95 9.54
C LEU A 66 7.64 11.26 10.78
N LEU A 67 6.40 11.57 11.16
CA LEU A 67 5.73 11.04 12.35
C LEU A 67 5.35 9.57 12.24
N HIS A 68 4.98 9.13 11.04
CA HIS A 68 4.43 7.78 10.80
C HIS A 68 5.41 6.82 10.13
N GLY A 69 6.67 7.20 9.98
CA GLY A 69 7.73 6.30 9.51
C GLY A 69 7.61 5.90 8.05
N GLY A 70 7.18 6.83 7.19
CA GLY A 70 6.97 6.54 5.76
C GLY A 70 5.71 5.71 5.49
N LYS A 71 5.05 5.24 6.54
CA LYS A 71 3.66 4.83 6.42
C LYS A 71 2.89 6.12 6.16
N LYS A 72 2.55 6.37 4.89
CA LYS A 72 1.41 7.24 4.63
C LYS A 72 0.33 6.71 5.55
N VAL A 73 -0.18 7.53 6.47
CA VAL A 73 -1.56 7.38 6.93
C VAL A 73 -2.37 7.76 5.71
N THR A 74 -2.29 6.92 4.69
CA THR A 74 -3.32 6.85 3.70
C THR A 74 -4.52 6.48 4.53
N ASP A 75 -5.56 7.26 4.42
CA ASP A 75 -6.87 6.95 4.96
C ASP A 75 -7.38 5.72 4.18
N TYR A 76 -6.75 4.56 4.50
CA TYR A 76 -7.16 3.30 3.89
C TYR A 76 -8.61 3.07 4.30
N LYS A 77 -9.48 2.90 3.34
CA LYS A 77 -10.88 2.52 3.55
C LYS A 77 -11.02 1.27 4.41
N GLY A 78 -9.93 0.52 4.57
CA GLY A 78 -9.82 -0.69 5.37
C GLY A 78 -8.70 -1.59 4.87
N ARG A 79 -8.51 -2.70 5.55
CA ARG A 79 -7.61 -3.78 5.13
C ARG A 79 -8.41 -4.83 4.37
N LYS A 80 -7.82 -5.36 3.29
CA LYS A 80 -8.34 -6.48 2.51
C LYS A 80 -7.29 -7.60 2.46
N THR A 81 -7.75 -8.83 2.41
CA THR A 81 -6.91 -10.00 2.15
C THR A 81 -7.15 -10.51 0.73
N ILE A 82 -6.18 -11.23 0.19
CA ILE A 82 -6.35 -11.88 -1.12
C ILE A 82 -7.48 -12.92 -1.08
N ASP A 83 -7.69 -13.57 0.07
CA ASP A 83 -8.84 -14.49 0.25
C ASP A 83 -10.19 -13.78 0.17
N GLU A 84 -10.30 -12.54 0.69
CA GLU A 84 -11.53 -11.74 0.52
C GLU A 84 -11.74 -11.32 -0.93
N VAL A 85 -10.66 -10.99 -1.65
CA VAL A 85 -10.72 -10.71 -3.09
C VAL A 85 -11.18 -11.93 -3.86
N LYS A 86 -10.61 -13.11 -3.59
CA LYS A 86 -11.03 -14.40 -4.17
C LYS A 86 -12.52 -14.70 -3.90
N LYS A 87 -12.97 -14.49 -2.66
CA LYS A 87 -14.40 -14.66 -2.31
C LYS A 87 -15.28 -13.73 -3.12
N GLY A 88 -14.89 -12.46 -3.31
CA GLY A 88 -15.61 -11.52 -4.16
C GLY A 88 -15.75 -12.00 -5.60
N ILE A 89 -14.68 -12.51 -6.19
CA ILE A 89 -14.70 -13.09 -7.55
C ILE A 89 -15.58 -14.35 -7.60
N ASN A 90 -15.47 -15.23 -6.58
CA ASN A 90 -16.27 -16.45 -6.53
C ASN A 90 -17.78 -16.16 -6.39
N CYS A 91 -18.17 -15.02 -5.79
CA CYS A 91 -19.58 -14.61 -5.76
C CYS A 91 -20.19 -14.46 -7.17
N LEU A 92 -19.39 -14.09 -8.19
CA LEU A 92 -19.87 -14.05 -9.59
C LEU A 92 -20.16 -15.47 -10.10
N ILE A 93 -19.27 -16.42 -9.79
CA ILE A 93 -19.45 -17.83 -10.15
C ILE A 93 -20.71 -18.38 -9.47
N ASP A 94 -20.84 -18.14 -8.16
CA ASP A 94 -21.98 -18.58 -7.38
C ASP A 94 -23.30 -17.96 -7.86
N MET A 95 -23.27 -16.68 -8.24
CA MET A 95 -24.44 -16.01 -8.82
C MET A 95 -24.91 -16.70 -10.12
N GLY A 96 -23.97 -17.03 -11.01
CA GLY A 96 -24.29 -17.77 -12.24
C GLY A 96 -24.82 -19.20 -11.97
N ASN A 97 -24.28 -19.87 -10.95
CA ASN A 97 -24.74 -21.22 -10.57
C ASN A 97 -26.12 -21.20 -9.91
N LEU A 98 -26.39 -20.20 -9.06
CA LEU A 98 -27.64 -20.11 -8.29
C LEU A 98 -28.80 -19.52 -9.09
N LEU A 99 -28.55 -18.48 -9.87
CA LEU A 99 -29.59 -17.78 -10.64
C LEU A 99 -29.73 -18.29 -12.08
N GLY A 100 -28.76 -19.06 -12.56
CA GLY A 100 -28.64 -19.44 -13.96
C GLY A 100 -27.90 -18.36 -14.79
N ARG A 101 -27.10 -18.81 -15.74
CA ARG A 101 -26.25 -17.95 -16.57
C ARG A 101 -27.03 -17.06 -17.55
N GLU A 102 -28.29 -17.40 -17.82
CA GLU A 102 -29.20 -16.58 -18.64
C GLU A 102 -29.97 -15.55 -17.81
N ASN A 103 -29.79 -15.52 -16.49
CA ASN A 103 -30.45 -14.55 -15.64
C ASN A 103 -29.95 -13.13 -15.95
N LEU A 104 -30.91 -12.18 -16.08
CA LEU A 104 -30.60 -10.81 -16.48
C LEU A 104 -29.56 -10.13 -15.52
N LEU A 105 -29.66 -10.36 -14.20
CA LEU A 105 -28.73 -9.77 -13.24
C LEU A 105 -27.32 -10.32 -13.42
N TYR A 106 -27.20 -11.63 -13.66
CA TYR A 106 -25.91 -12.26 -13.94
C TYR A 106 -25.32 -11.71 -15.25
N ARG A 107 -26.13 -11.69 -16.35
CA ARG A 107 -25.66 -11.18 -17.64
C ARG A 107 -25.22 -9.72 -17.55
N CYS A 108 -25.98 -8.85 -16.90
CA CYS A 108 -25.56 -7.44 -16.72
C CYS A 108 -24.24 -7.30 -15.96
N ALA A 109 -23.99 -8.16 -14.97
CA ALA A 109 -22.72 -8.14 -14.24
C ALA A 109 -21.56 -8.61 -15.13
N ILE A 110 -21.73 -9.70 -15.86
CA ILE A 110 -20.70 -10.27 -16.74
C ILE A 110 -20.41 -9.33 -17.91
N ASP A 111 -21.43 -8.94 -18.66
CA ASP A 111 -21.28 -8.08 -19.83
C ASP A 111 -20.66 -6.71 -19.48
N GLY A 112 -21.02 -6.16 -18.29
CA GLY A 112 -20.42 -4.92 -17.81
C GLY A 112 -18.94 -5.05 -17.41
N ILE A 113 -18.49 -6.23 -16.97
CA ILE A 113 -17.09 -6.50 -16.71
C ILE A 113 -16.34 -6.72 -18.03
N ASP A 114 -16.89 -7.53 -18.91
CA ASP A 114 -16.31 -7.85 -20.22
C ASP A 114 -16.06 -6.58 -21.04
N GLU A 115 -17.05 -5.68 -21.08
CA GLU A 115 -16.92 -4.39 -21.75
C GLU A 115 -15.83 -3.51 -21.15
N LYS A 116 -15.77 -3.38 -19.82
CA LYS A 116 -14.82 -2.49 -19.14
C LYS A 116 -13.40 -3.02 -19.13
N MET A 117 -13.23 -4.33 -19.04
CA MET A 117 -11.93 -4.99 -18.95
C MET A 117 -11.45 -5.50 -20.31
N ASN A 118 -12.27 -5.42 -21.36
CA ASN A 118 -12.02 -5.93 -22.71
C ASN A 118 -11.57 -7.41 -22.67
N MET A 119 -12.32 -8.24 -21.97
CA MET A 119 -12.04 -9.67 -21.76
C MET A 119 -13.36 -10.46 -21.71
N GLU A 120 -13.27 -11.77 -21.83
CA GLU A 120 -14.37 -12.71 -21.57
C GLU A 120 -14.19 -13.34 -20.20
N ILE A 121 -14.76 -12.72 -19.16
CA ILE A 121 -14.50 -13.09 -17.75
C ILE A 121 -14.84 -14.55 -17.47
N GLU A 122 -15.91 -15.11 -18.05
CA GLU A 122 -16.30 -16.50 -17.83
C GLU A 122 -15.20 -17.50 -18.24
N ASP A 123 -14.41 -17.20 -19.27
CA ASP A 123 -13.29 -18.04 -19.70
C ASP A 123 -12.09 -17.91 -18.78
N TYR A 124 -11.84 -16.70 -18.25
CA TYR A 124 -10.82 -16.46 -17.26
C TYR A 124 -11.09 -17.20 -15.93
N LEU A 125 -12.34 -17.36 -15.54
CA LEU A 125 -12.72 -18.06 -14.31
C LEU A 125 -12.53 -19.58 -14.39
N LYS A 126 -12.45 -20.17 -15.60
CA LYS A 126 -12.36 -21.62 -15.81
C LYS A 126 -10.95 -22.19 -15.64
N GLN A 127 -9.91 -21.38 -15.84
CA GLN A 127 -8.53 -21.85 -15.85
C GLN A 127 -7.75 -21.26 -14.66
N PRO A 128 -6.93 -22.07 -13.93
CA PRO A 128 -6.24 -21.59 -12.74
C PRO A 128 -5.33 -20.38 -12.97
N PHE A 129 -4.61 -20.35 -14.10
CA PHE A 129 -3.69 -19.24 -14.40
C PHE A 129 -4.41 -17.93 -14.68
N THR A 130 -5.49 -17.97 -15.49
CA THR A 130 -6.31 -16.79 -15.81
C THR A 130 -7.15 -16.35 -14.61
N TYR A 131 -7.59 -17.29 -13.76
CA TYR A 131 -8.21 -16.97 -12.48
C TYR A 131 -7.26 -16.17 -11.57
N GLU A 132 -5.98 -16.58 -11.47
CA GLU A 132 -5.01 -15.79 -10.70
C GLU A 132 -4.76 -14.40 -11.30
N ALA A 133 -4.79 -14.25 -12.62
CA ALA A 133 -4.71 -12.95 -13.28
C ALA A 133 -5.86 -12.04 -12.84
N MET A 134 -7.09 -12.56 -12.76
CA MET A 134 -8.23 -11.80 -12.27
C MET A 134 -8.11 -11.44 -10.79
N VAL A 135 -7.64 -12.36 -9.96
CA VAL A 135 -7.39 -12.08 -8.55
C VAL A 135 -6.34 -10.97 -8.40
N ALA A 136 -5.28 -11.00 -9.21
CA ALA A 136 -4.24 -9.98 -9.23
C ALA A 136 -4.79 -8.61 -9.62
N GLU A 137 -5.55 -8.54 -10.71
CA GLU A 137 -6.20 -7.30 -11.17
C GLU A 137 -7.17 -6.75 -10.11
N ALA A 138 -8.05 -7.60 -9.57
CA ALA A 138 -9.00 -7.18 -8.54
C ALA A 138 -8.29 -6.71 -7.25
N ALA A 139 -7.18 -7.34 -6.87
CA ALA A 139 -6.36 -6.90 -5.74
C ALA A 139 -5.74 -5.51 -5.99
N MET A 140 -5.18 -5.29 -7.18
CA MET A 140 -4.65 -3.98 -7.56
C MET A 140 -5.74 -2.90 -7.59
N GLN A 141 -6.93 -3.21 -8.08
CA GLN A 141 -8.09 -2.30 -8.06
C GLN A 141 -8.55 -1.98 -6.63
N CYS A 142 -8.50 -2.95 -5.71
CA CYS A 142 -8.74 -2.68 -4.29
C CYS A 142 -7.72 -1.67 -3.74
N MET A 143 -6.43 -1.81 -4.07
CA MET A 143 -5.39 -0.88 -3.63
C MET A 143 -5.58 0.52 -4.23
N ILE A 144 -5.90 0.63 -5.54
CA ILE A 144 -6.25 1.90 -6.21
C ILE A 144 -7.46 2.55 -5.52
N SER A 145 -8.43 1.75 -5.09
CA SER A 145 -9.62 2.22 -4.38
C SER A 145 -9.34 2.62 -2.92
N GLY A 146 -8.10 2.52 -2.44
CA GLY A 146 -7.67 2.93 -1.11
C GLY A 146 -7.77 1.83 -0.04
N TYR A 147 -7.81 0.56 -0.40
CA TYR A 147 -7.66 -0.54 0.56
C TYR A 147 -6.20 -0.97 0.68
N TYR A 148 -5.81 -1.36 1.89
CA TYR A 148 -4.49 -1.93 2.16
C TYR A 148 -4.51 -3.46 2.01
N ILE A 149 -3.53 -4.01 1.29
CA ILE A 149 -3.29 -5.46 1.17
C ILE A 149 -1.84 -5.75 1.60
N ASP A 150 -1.68 -6.68 2.55
CA ASP A 150 -0.37 -7.04 3.09
C ASP A 150 0.45 -7.85 2.05
N THR A 151 1.70 -7.47 1.82
CA THR A 151 2.60 -8.17 0.89
C THR A 151 2.83 -9.64 1.29
N LYS A 152 2.85 -9.94 2.59
CA LYS A 152 2.95 -11.33 3.08
C LYS A 152 1.72 -12.16 2.73
N ASP A 153 0.55 -11.54 2.65
CA ASP A 153 -0.67 -12.21 2.22
C ASP A 153 -0.64 -12.49 0.71
N ILE A 154 -0.12 -11.54 -0.09
CA ILE A 154 0.12 -11.72 -1.52
C ILE A 154 1.03 -12.93 -1.78
N GLU A 155 2.18 -12.99 -1.09
CA GLU A 155 3.15 -14.08 -1.24
C GLU A 155 2.57 -15.47 -0.92
N LYS A 156 1.67 -15.56 0.05
CA LYS A 156 1.05 -16.82 0.47
C LYS A 156 -0.11 -17.25 -0.44
N SER A 157 -0.79 -16.31 -1.05
CA SER A 157 -2.11 -16.55 -1.65
C SER A 157 -2.07 -16.80 -3.15
N PHE A 158 -1.00 -16.39 -3.84
CA PHE A 158 -0.78 -16.71 -5.25
C PHE A 158 0.13 -17.92 -5.39
N ILE A 159 -0.14 -18.76 -6.39
CA ILE A 159 0.69 -19.93 -6.76
C ILE A 159 1.75 -19.48 -7.76
N SER A 160 1.37 -18.65 -8.74
CA SER A 160 2.26 -18.16 -9.79
C SER A 160 3.23 -17.12 -9.26
N GLU A 161 4.53 -17.37 -9.40
CA GLU A 161 5.60 -16.41 -9.06
C GLU A 161 5.47 -15.10 -9.87
N HIS A 162 4.95 -15.17 -11.10
CA HIS A 162 4.68 -14.00 -11.91
C HIS A 162 3.69 -13.06 -11.23
N TRP A 163 2.53 -13.58 -10.79
CA TRP A 163 1.50 -12.76 -10.16
C TRP A 163 1.88 -12.30 -8.75
N LYS A 164 2.60 -13.12 -7.99
CA LYS A 164 3.21 -12.68 -6.72
C LYS A 164 4.03 -11.42 -6.92
N LYS A 165 4.95 -11.47 -7.88
CA LYS A 165 5.83 -10.35 -8.17
C LYS A 165 5.06 -9.11 -8.64
N VAL A 166 4.18 -9.25 -9.62
CA VAL A 166 3.39 -8.13 -10.17
C VAL A 166 2.60 -7.42 -9.09
N VAL A 167 1.86 -8.17 -8.26
CA VAL A 167 1.00 -7.58 -7.22
C VAL A 167 1.83 -7.02 -6.07
N SER A 168 2.95 -7.67 -5.68
CA SER A 168 3.85 -7.16 -4.65
C SER A 168 4.56 -5.88 -5.08
N ASP A 169 5.05 -5.80 -6.31
CA ASP A 169 5.68 -4.60 -6.87
C ASP A 169 4.67 -3.44 -6.93
N PHE A 170 3.43 -3.74 -7.31
CA PHE A 170 2.35 -2.76 -7.31
C PHE A 170 2.02 -2.28 -5.89
N ALA A 171 1.91 -3.18 -4.92
CA ALA A 171 1.66 -2.86 -3.52
C ALA A 171 2.78 -1.97 -2.96
N ASN A 172 4.05 -2.35 -3.20
CA ASN A 172 5.21 -1.57 -2.75
C ASN A 172 5.24 -0.16 -3.33
N LYS A 173 4.77 0.03 -4.56
CA LYS A 173 4.73 1.34 -5.22
C LYS A 173 3.58 2.23 -4.76
N ASN A 174 2.43 1.66 -4.42
CA ASN A 174 1.20 2.40 -4.18
C ASN A 174 0.78 2.44 -2.70
N GLN A 175 1.42 1.66 -1.83
CA GLN A 175 1.13 1.58 -0.40
C GLN A 175 2.30 2.08 0.48
N GLN A 176 3.32 2.71 -0.12
CA GLN A 176 4.45 3.36 0.59
C GLN A 176 4.11 4.76 1.03
#